data_46a17fbd3e6bcc22c4b3e3f0f1c3ee34
#
_entry.id   46a17fbd3e6bcc22c4b3e3f0f1c3ee34
#
_cell.length_a   1.000
_cell.length_b   1.000
_cell.length_c   1.000
_cell.angle_alpha   90.00
_cell.angle_beta   90.00
_cell.angle_gamma   90.00
#
_symmetry.space_group_name_H-M   'P 1'
#
loop_
_entity.id
_entity.type
_entity.pdbx_description
1 polymer ?
#
loop_
_entity_poly.entity_id
_entity_poly.type
_entity_poly.pdbx_seq_one_letter_code
_entity_poly.pdbx_strand_id
1 'polypeptide(L)'
;KAVNVLLSRDETYADISPVRLDSNGVSAFVSIMRGCNNMCSFCVVPFTRGRERSRDTASILKECRDLADRGFKEVTLLGQNVDSYYFVDESKDEVVNFAQLLEKVALISPLLRIRFSTSHPKDITDDVLYTMSKYENICKYIHLPIQSGSSRILQLMNRTYTREWYMAKI
;
A
#
# COMPACT_ATOMS: atom_id res chain seq x y z
N LYS A 1 -7.79 18.02 27.82
CA LYS A 1 -7.28 17.82 26.44
C LYS A 1 -8.47 17.57 25.56
N ALA A 2 -8.77 18.49 24.63
CA ALA A 2 -9.80 18.25 23.62
C ALA A 2 -9.19 17.37 22.53
N VAL A 3 -9.78 16.20 22.30
CA VAL A 3 -9.46 15.34 21.16
C VAL A 3 -10.49 15.67 20.08
N ASN A 4 -10.05 16.33 19.02
CA ASN A 4 -10.90 16.60 17.87
C ASN A 4 -10.83 15.40 16.94
N VAL A 5 -11.88 14.59 16.88
CA VAL A 5 -12.01 13.45 15.98
C VAL A 5 -12.83 13.90 14.76
N LEU A 6 -12.28 14.76 13.93
CA LEU A 6 -12.85 15.03 12.63
C LEU A 6 -12.46 13.88 11.68
N LEU A 7 -13.45 13.10 11.28
CA LEU A 7 -13.32 12.12 10.20
C LEU A 7 -13.31 12.87 8.87
N SER A 8 -12.16 13.46 8.53
CA SER A 8 -11.98 14.06 7.21
C SER A 8 -12.03 12.97 6.14
N ARG A 9 -12.82 13.20 5.09
CA ARG A 9 -12.89 12.31 3.93
C ARG A 9 -11.74 12.54 2.95
N ASP A 10 -11.03 13.65 3.10
CA ASP A 10 -10.01 14.10 2.14
C ASP A 10 -8.59 14.01 2.68
N GLU A 11 -8.44 13.77 3.98
CA GLU A 11 -7.14 13.77 4.63
C GLU A 11 -6.35 12.48 4.38
N THR A 12 -5.09 12.63 3.97
CA THR A 12 -4.12 11.55 3.78
C THR A 12 -3.03 11.51 4.86
N TYR A 13 -3.01 12.50 5.78
CA TYR A 13 -1.96 12.71 6.79
C TYR A 13 -0.56 12.90 6.18
N ALA A 14 -0.49 13.45 4.95
CA ALA A 14 0.77 13.70 4.28
C ALA A 14 1.70 14.63 5.06
N ASP A 15 1.12 15.65 5.73
CA ASP A 15 1.83 16.70 6.47
C ASP A 15 2.16 16.34 7.93
N ILE A 16 1.70 15.18 8.40
CA ILE A 16 1.90 14.76 9.79
C ILE A 16 2.99 13.69 9.83
N SER A 17 4.16 14.07 10.33
CA SER A 17 5.21 13.08 10.66
C SER A 17 4.74 12.19 11.80
N PRO A 18 4.61 10.85 11.61
CA PRO A 18 4.13 9.98 12.66
C PRO A 18 5.09 9.94 13.83
N VAL A 19 4.56 10.16 15.05
CA VAL A 19 5.31 9.92 16.28
C VAL A 19 5.24 8.42 16.58
N ARG A 20 6.37 7.74 16.44
CA ARG A 20 6.50 6.31 16.74
C ARG A 20 6.84 6.14 18.21
N LEU A 21 5.84 5.77 19.02
CA LEU A 21 5.99 5.61 20.47
C LEU A 21 6.78 4.35 20.82
N ASP A 22 6.55 3.25 20.07
CA ASP A 22 7.23 1.97 20.26
C ASP A 22 7.98 1.61 18.98
N SER A 23 9.22 2.08 18.89
CA SER A 23 10.11 1.77 17.76
C SER A 23 11.23 0.86 18.25
N ASN A 24 11.33 -0.34 17.65
CA ASN A 24 12.48 -1.23 17.87
C ASN A 24 13.75 -0.74 17.14
N GLY A 25 13.67 0.38 16.41
CA GLY A 25 14.77 0.93 15.62
C GLY A 25 15.13 0.09 14.37
N VAL A 26 14.40 -1.01 14.10
CA VAL A 26 14.69 -1.94 13.00
C VAL A 26 13.67 -1.82 11.88
N SER A 27 12.38 -1.85 12.19
CA SER A 27 11.30 -1.83 11.21
C SER A 27 10.31 -0.70 11.47
N ALA A 28 9.74 -0.16 10.40
CA ALA A 28 8.73 0.88 10.47
C ALA A 28 7.61 0.68 9.44
N PHE A 29 6.41 1.11 9.80
CA PHE A 29 5.28 1.17 8.86
C PHE A 29 5.17 2.57 8.26
N VAL A 30 4.92 2.63 6.95
CA VAL A 30 4.70 3.88 6.20
C VAL A 30 3.35 3.78 5.49
N SER A 31 2.40 4.60 5.91
CA SER A 31 1.10 4.65 5.25
C SER A 31 1.23 5.37 3.91
N ILE A 32 0.85 4.71 2.81
CA ILE A 32 0.92 5.25 1.45
C ILE A 32 -0.44 5.65 0.89
N MET A 33 -1.51 5.12 1.46
CA MET A 33 -2.88 5.41 1.03
C MET A 33 -3.89 5.08 2.12
N ARG A 34 -5.12 5.55 1.96
CA ARG A 34 -6.26 5.28 2.85
C ARG A 34 -7.51 4.97 2.04
N GLY A 35 -8.43 4.22 2.68
CA GLY A 35 -9.70 3.84 2.08
C GLY A 35 -9.57 2.71 1.08
N CYS A 36 -10.71 2.26 0.54
CA CYS A 36 -10.75 1.18 -0.44
C CYS A 36 -12.00 1.31 -1.31
N ASN A 37 -11.83 1.19 -2.62
CA ASN A 37 -12.93 1.22 -3.59
C ASN A 37 -13.52 -0.17 -3.85
N ASN A 38 -12.91 -1.23 -3.31
CA ASN A 38 -13.44 -2.58 -3.42
C ASN A 38 -14.63 -2.75 -2.47
N MET A 39 -15.81 -2.95 -3.03
CA MET A 39 -17.07 -3.12 -2.29
C MET A 39 -17.32 -4.59 -1.95
N CYS A 40 -16.33 -5.25 -1.34
CA CYS A 40 -16.48 -6.63 -0.88
C CYS A 40 -17.61 -6.70 0.17
N SER A 41 -18.56 -7.63 0.03
CA SER A 41 -19.81 -7.67 0.80
C SER A 41 -19.62 -7.87 2.32
N PHE A 42 -18.45 -8.37 2.74
CA PHE A 42 -18.11 -8.61 4.14
C PHE A 42 -17.23 -7.50 4.77
N CYS A 43 -16.88 -6.46 3.99
CA CYS A 43 -15.86 -5.49 4.39
C CYS A 43 -16.46 -4.14 4.79
N VAL A 44 -16.09 -3.65 5.97
CA VAL A 44 -16.55 -2.36 6.51
C VAL A 44 -15.67 -1.18 6.06
N VAL A 45 -14.50 -1.44 5.47
CA VAL A 45 -13.50 -0.40 5.15
C VAL A 45 -14.04 0.75 4.30
N PRO A 46 -14.79 0.51 3.20
CA PRO A 46 -15.33 1.62 2.39
C PRO A 46 -16.24 2.56 3.20
N PHE A 47 -16.92 2.04 4.21
CA PHE A 47 -17.84 2.81 5.05
C PHE A 47 -17.13 3.55 6.18
N THR A 48 -16.04 2.99 6.74
CA THR A 48 -15.33 3.57 7.88
C THR A 48 -14.14 4.43 7.49
N ARG A 49 -13.47 4.11 6.37
CA ARG A 49 -12.29 4.84 5.89
C ARG A 49 -12.52 5.59 4.58
N GLY A 50 -13.70 5.41 3.97
CA GLY A 50 -14.08 6.08 2.73
C GLY A 50 -13.39 5.50 1.48
N ARG A 51 -13.42 6.28 0.40
CA ARG A 51 -12.80 5.93 -0.87
C ARG A 51 -11.28 5.96 -0.80
N GLU A 52 -10.64 5.32 -1.76
CA GLU A 52 -9.19 5.32 -1.92
C GLU A 52 -8.66 6.75 -2.12
N ARG A 53 -7.62 7.06 -1.38
CA ARG A 53 -6.86 8.30 -1.47
C ARG A 53 -5.39 7.97 -1.31
N SER A 54 -4.63 8.19 -2.37
CA SER A 54 -3.18 8.02 -2.36
C SER A 54 -2.53 9.23 -1.70
N ARG A 55 -1.56 8.97 -0.83
CA ARG A 55 -0.70 9.99 -0.25
C ARG A 55 0.30 10.46 -1.31
N ASP A 56 0.73 11.71 -1.26
CA ASP A 56 1.70 12.22 -2.22
C ASP A 56 3.03 11.47 -2.15
N THR A 57 3.61 11.25 -3.33
CA THR A 57 4.84 10.48 -3.50
C THR A 57 6.03 11.10 -2.78
N ALA A 58 6.15 12.44 -2.80
CA ALA A 58 7.29 13.14 -2.21
C ALA A 58 7.33 12.97 -0.70
N SER A 59 6.18 13.05 0.00
CA SER A 59 6.09 12.86 1.45
C SER A 59 6.40 11.41 1.86
N ILE A 60 5.97 10.41 1.06
CA ILE A 60 6.31 9.00 1.29
C ILE A 60 7.83 8.80 1.18
N LEU A 61 8.43 9.29 0.11
CA LEU A 61 9.87 9.17 -0.12
C LEU A 61 10.69 9.89 0.95
N LYS A 62 10.24 11.07 1.38
CA LYS A 62 10.86 11.80 2.50
C LYS A 62 10.83 10.97 3.78
N GLU A 63 9.67 10.44 4.14
CA GLU A 63 9.52 9.61 5.34
C GLU A 63 10.42 8.34 5.28
N CYS A 64 10.49 7.68 4.12
CA CYS A 64 11.34 6.52 3.95
C CYS A 64 12.84 6.86 4.06
N ARG A 65 13.27 8.03 3.51
CA ARG A 65 14.67 8.50 3.67
C ARG A 65 14.98 8.83 5.13
N ASP A 66 14.12 9.58 5.80
CA ASP A 66 14.28 9.93 7.22
C ASP A 66 14.41 8.66 8.10
N LEU A 67 13.69 7.59 7.77
CA LEU A 67 13.80 6.31 8.45
C LEU A 67 15.15 5.62 8.16
N ALA A 68 15.57 5.58 6.91
CA ALA A 68 16.85 5.01 6.52
C ALA A 68 18.02 5.74 7.19
N ASP A 69 17.99 7.09 7.21
CA ASP A 69 19.00 7.93 7.83
C ASP A 69 19.06 7.74 9.36
N ARG A 70 17.92 7.43 9.98
CA ARG A 70 17.82 7.07 11.41
C ARG A 70 18.26 5.63 11.71
N GLY A 71 18.67 4.88 10.69
CA GLY A 71 19.23 3.54 10.83
C GLY A 71 18.21 2.40 10.78
N PHE A 72 16.94 2.66 10.45
CA PHE A 72 15.96 1.61 10.22
C PHE A 72 16.38 0.70 9.07
N LYS A 73 16.13 -0.61 9.22
CA LYS A 73 16.56 -1.63 8.27
C LYS A 73 15.41 -2.11 7.36
N GLU A 74 14.18 -1.86 7.78
CA GLU A 74 13.00 -2.31 7.05
C GLU A 74 11.89 -1.27 7.09
N VAL A 75 11.22 -1.06 5.96
CA VAL A 75 9.95 -0.33 5.87
C VAL A 75 8.89 -1.22 5.27
N THR A 76 7.68 -1.13 5.83
CA THR A 76 6.49 -1.78 5.26
C THR A 76 5.52 -0.71 4.78
N LEU A 77 5.28 -0.66 3.46
CA LEU A 77 4.29 0.22 2.85
C LEU A 77 2.89 -0.31 3.15
N LEU A 78 2.05 0.52 3.77
CA LEU A 78 0.71 0.13 4.23
C LEU A 78 -0.39 0.89 3.51
N GLY A 79 -1.44 0.16 3.18
CA GLY A 79 -2.72 0.67 2.70
C GLY A 79 -3.82 -0.35 2.93
N GLN A 80 -5.03 -0.06 2.51
CA GLN A 80 -6.13 -1.02 2.48
C GLN A 80 -6.16 -1.85 1.19
N ASN A 81 -5.48 -1.34 0.15
CA ASN A 81 -5.24 -2.00 -1.14
C ASN A 81 -4.07 -1.30 -1.82
N VAL A 82 -2.83 -1.67 -1.48
CA VAL A 82 -1.63 -0.92 -1.92
C VAL A 82 -1.42 -0.93 -3.43
N ASP A 83 -1.88 -1.99 -4.11
CA ASP A 83 -1.74 -2.13 -5.57
C ASP A 83 -2.54 -1.08 -6.35
N SER A 84 -3.57 -0.50 -5.74
CA SER A 84 -4.37 0.57 -6.35
C SER A 84 -3.79 1.97 -6.11
N TYR A 85 -2.60 2.08 -5.48
CA TYR A 85 -1.95 3.38 -5.32
C TYR A 85 -1.78 4.07 -6.67
N TYR A 86 -2.30 5.30 -6.74
CA TYR A 86 -2.25 6.12 -7.92
C TYR A 86 -2.22 7.59 -7.50
N PHE A 87 -1.13 8.29 -7.79
CA PHE A 87 -0.95 9.69 -7.44
C PHE A 87 -0.62 10.50 -8.69
N VAL A 88 -1.30 11.64 -8.84
CA VAL A 88 -1.06 12.61 -9.90
C VAL A 88 -0.38 13.83 -9.28
N ASP A 89 0.86 14.08 -9.66
CA ASP A 89 1.59 15.29 -9.30
C ASP A 89 1.38 16.34 -10.39
N GLU A 90 0.35 17.16 -10.24
CA GLU A 90 0.02 18.22 -11.22
C GLU A 90 1.14 19.22 -11.40
N SER A 91 2.01 19.41 -10.38
CA SER A 91 3.12 20.35 -10.45
C SER A 91 4.25 19.88 -11.37
N LYS A 92 4.34 18.58 -11.63
CA LYS A 92 5.37 17.94 -12.44
C LYS A 92 4.83 17.23 -13.68
N ASP A 93 3.51 17.27 -13.88
CA ASP A 93 2.83 16.46 -14.91
C ASP A 93 3.23 14.97 -14.84
N GLU A 94 3.39 14.46 -13.62
CA GLU A 94 3.84 13.09 -13.35
C GLU A 94 2.72 12.26 -12.72
N VAL A 95 2.50 11.07 -13.24
CA VAL A 95 1.62 10.06 -12.65
C VAL A 95 2.48 8.95 -12.05
N VAL A 96 2.22 8.60 -10.80
CA VAL A 96 2.95 7.53 -10.10
C VAL A 96 1.97 6.44 -9.66
N ASN A 97 2.12 5.25 -10.21
CA ASN A 97 1.42 4.05 -9.78
C ASN A 97 2.21 3.29 -8.69
N PHE A 98 1.66 2.18 -8.17
CA PHE A 98 2.29 1.43 -7.10
C PHE A 98 3.65 0.84 -7.49
N ALA A 99 3.81 0.31 -8.71
CA ALA A 99 5.08 -0.24 -9.17
C ALA A 99 6.17 0.83 -9.23
N GLN A 100 5.84 2.02 -9.72
CA GLN A 100 6.75 3.16 -9.77
C GLN A 100 7.09 3.69 -8.37
N LEU A 101 6.10 3.75 -7.45
CA LEU A 101 6.36 4.11 -6.06
C LEU A 101 7.32 3.10 -5.41
N LEU A 102 7.07 1.81 -5.60
CA LEU A 102 7.89 0.73 -5.05
C LEU A 102 9.35 0.83 -5.56
N GLU A 103 9.54 1.10 -6.85
CA GLU A 103 10.85 1.36 -7.44
C GLU A 103 11.53 2.60 -6.83
N LYS A 104 10.81 3.72 -6.72
CA LYS A 104 11.34 4.95 -6.13
C LYS A 104 11.79 4.73 -4.66
N VAL A 105 11.05 3.94 -3.89
CA VAL A 105 11.42 3.59 -2.50
C VAL A 105 12.63 2.65 -2.49
N ALA A 106 12.71 1.67 -3.42
CA ALA A 106 13.83 0.74 -3.51
C ALA A 106 15.17 1.44 -3.81
N LEU A 107 15.13 2.51 -4.56
CA LEU A 107 16.29 3.31 -4.92
C LEU A 107 16.81 4.22 -3.79
N ILE A 108 16.12 4.33 -2.65
CA ILE A 108 16.57 5.15 -1.50
C ILE A 108 17.86 4.58 -0.92
N SER A 109 17.88 3.27 -0.66
CA SER A 109 19.05 2.59 -0.14
C SER A 109 18.97 1.08 -0.44
N PRO A 110 20.01 0.45 -0.95
CA PRO A 110 20.04 -1.00 -1.17
C PRO A 110 20.02 -1.79 0.14
N LEU A 111 20.31 -1.15 1.28
CA LEU A 111 20.29 -1.77 2.61
C LEU A 111 18.92 -1.65 3.30
N LEU A 112 18.01 -0.83 2.76
CA LEU A 112 16.66 -0.68 3.28
C LEU A 112 15.78 -1.78 2.70
N ARG A 113 15.36 -2.74 3.51
CA ARG A 113 14.42 -3.78 3.11
C ARG A 113 13.02 -3.20 2.98
N ILE A 114 12.34 -3.52 1.89
CA ILE A 114 11.01 -3.01 1.58
C ILE A 114 10.01 -4.16 1.57
N ARG A 115 8.93 -3.95 2.31
CA ARG A 115 7.73 -4.78 2.28
C ARG A 115 6.53 -3.93 1.94
N PHE A 116 5.48 -4.58 1.52
CA PHE A 116 4.16 -3.97 1.41
C PHE A 116 3.10 -4.95 1.89
N SER A 117 1.97 -4.43 2.28
CA SER A 117 0.89 -5.26 2.77
C SER A 117 -0.46 -4.73 2.33
N THR A 118 -1.30 -5.68 2.11
CA THR A 118 -2.68 -5.69 1.67
C THR A 118 -2.82 -5.45 0.18
N SER A 119 -2.57 -6.52 -0.58
CA SER A 119 -2.84 -6.62 -2.01
C SER A 119 -4.22 -7.20 -2.27
N HIS A 120 -4.81 -6.80 -3.38
CA HIS A 120 -6.03 -7.41 -3.88
C HIS A 120 -5.73 -8.13 -5.21
N PRO A 121 -6.16 -9.39 -5.39
CA PRO A 121 -5.78 -10.19 -6.57
C PRO A 121 -6.06 -9.51 -7.92
N LYS A 122 -7.15 -8.76 -8.04
CA LYS A 122 -7.49 -8.06 -9.29
C LYS A 122 -6.62 -6.85 -9.59
N ASP A 123 -5.99 -6.24 -8.56
CA ASP A 123 -5.31 -4.96 -8.69
C ASP A 123 -3.79 -5.10 -8.80
N ILE A 124 -3.24 -6.26 -8.40
CA ILE A 124 -1.81 -6.54 -8.58
C ILE A 124 -1.47 -6.68 -10.07
N THR A 125 -0.53 -5.88 -10.53
CA THR A 125 -0.09 -5.85 -11.94
C THR A 125 1.24 -6.58 -12.11
N ASP A 126 1.54 -6.97 -13.35
CA ASP A 126 2.82 -7.59 -13.70
C ASP A 126 3.98 -6.62 -13.47
N ASP A 127 3.77 -5.31 -13.61
CA ASP A 127 4.79 -4.28 -13.33
C ASP A 127 5.25 -4.32 -11.87
N VAL A 128 4.34 -4.59 -10.91
CA VAL A 128 4.70 -4.79 -9.50
C VAL A 128 5.61 -5.99 -9.35
N LEU A 129 5.28 -7.12 -10.00
CA LEU A 129 6.07 -8.35 -9.97
C LEU A 129 7.45 -8.16 -10.61
N TYR A 130 7.51 -7.47 -11.75
CA TYR A 130 8.78 -7.13 -12.40
C TYR A 130 9.64 -6.22 -11.51
N THR A 131 9.05 -5.22 -10.88
CA THR A 131 9.75 -4.33 -9.95
C THR A 131 10.29 -5.12 -8.75
N MET A 132 9.49 -6.02 -8.18
CA MET A 132 9.94 -6.93 -7.11
C MET A 132 11.10 -7.82 -7.57
N SER A 133 11.05 -8.34 -8.78
CA SER A 133 12.13 -9.16 -9.34
C SER A 133 13.41 -8.37 -9.55
N LYS A 134 13.30 -7.12 -10.00
CA LYS A 134 14.42 -6.24 -10.36
C LYS A 134 15.26 -5.78 -9.15
N TYR A 135 14.61 -5.52 -8.01
CA TYR A 135 15.26 -4.95 -6.82
C TYR A 135 15.40 -5.96 -5.70
N GLU A 136 16.65 -6.31 -5.34
CA GLU A 136 16.97 -7.30 -4.30
C GLU A 136 16.47 -6.91 -2.88
N ASN A 137 16.42 -5.61 -2.61
CA ASN A 137 15.97 -5.08 -1.32
C ASN A 137 14.44 -5.09 -1.16
N ILE A 138 13.67 -5.43 -2.20
CA ILE A 138 12.22 -5.68 -2.09
C ILE A 138 11.99 -7.14 -1.70
N CYS A 139 11.29 -7.37 -0.59
CA CYS A 139 10.94 -8.71 -0.15
C CYS A 139 10.08 -9.45 -1.17
N LYS A 140 10.46 -10.69 -1.50
CA LYS A 140 9.73 -11.57 -2.44
C LYS A 140 8.55 -12.25 -1.72
N TYR A 141 7.68 -11.45 -1.12
CA TYR A 141 6.51 -11.90 -0.38
C TYR A 141 5.32 -10.99 -0.68
N ILE A 142 4.19 -11.58 -1.01
CA ILE A 142 2.94 -10.88 -1.30
C ILE A 142 1.83 -11.45 -0.43
N HIS A 143 1.12 -10.58 0.30
CA HIS A 143 -0.11 -10.95 0.98
C HIS A 143 -1.27 -10.78 -0.01
N LEU A 144 -1.70 -11.88 -0.63
CA LEU A 144 -2.69 -11.92 -1.71
C LEU A 144 -3.88 -12.84 -1.34
N PRO A 145 -4.82 -12.40 -0.50
CA PRO A 145 -5.86 -13.27 0.03
C PRO A 145 -6.92 -13.62 -1.02
N ILE A 146 -7.06 -14.91 -1.33
CA ILE A 146 -8.11 -15.41 -2.22
C ILE A 146 -9.51 -15.28 -1.59
N GLN A 147 -9.63 -15.38 -0.27
CA GLN A 147 -10.84 -15.33 0.56
C GLN A 147 -11.69 -16.63 0.53
N SER A 148 -11.84 -17.30 -0.61
CA SER A 148 -12.54 -18.59 -0.72
C SER A 148 -12.03 -19.42 -1.91
N GLY A 149 -11.99 -20.73 -1.75
CA GLY A 149 -11.73 -21.68 -2.84
C GLY A 149 -12.95 -21.97 -3.72
N SER A 150 -14.09 -21.33 -3.49
CA SER A 150 -15.33 -21.53 -4.27
C SER A 150 -15.68 -20.27 -5.06
N SER A 151 -15.74 -20.38 -6.40
CA SER A 151 -16.14 -19.26 -7.27
C SER A 151 -17.53 -18.74 -6.96
N ARG A 152 -18.47 -19.60 -6.54
CA ARG A 152 -19.81 -19.20 -6.08
C ARG A 152 -19.74 -18.31 -4.82
N ILE A 153 -18.89 -18.66 -3.86
CA ILE A 153 -18.71 -17.86 -2.64
C ILE A 153 -17.98 -16.56 -2.96
N LEU A 154 -16.96 -16.58 -3.82
CA LEU A 154 -16.28 -15.36 -4.27
C LEU A 154 -17.27 -14.37 -4.91
N GLN A 155 -18.20 -14.85 -5.71
CA GLN A 155 -19.27 -14.01 -6.29
C GLN A 155 -20.18 -13.41 -5.20
N LEU A 156 -20.62 -14.18 -4.21
CA LEU A 156 -21.41 -13.68 -3.09
C LEU A 156 -20.62 -12.67 -2.21
N MET A 157 -19.31 -12.82 -2.14
CA MET A 157 -18.42 -11.88 -1.48
C MET A 157 -18.13 -10.62 -2.29
N ASN A 158 -18.73 -10.49 -3.48
CA ASN A 158 -18.45 -9.41 -4.45
C ASN A 158 -16.95 -9.34 -4.81
N ARG A 159 -16.30 -10.52 -4.92
CA ARG A 159 -14.95 -10.63 -5.50
C ARG A 159 -15.09 -10.74 -7.02
N THR A 160 -14.34 -9.92 -7.73
CA THR A 160 -14.47 -9.78 -9.20
C THR A 160 -13.66 -10.81 -9.98
N TYR A 161 -13.28 -11.91 -9.33
CA TYR A 161 -12.54 -13.01 -9.93
C TYR A 161 -13.08 -14.37 -9.47
N THR A 162 -12.79 -15.41 -10.25
CA THR A 162 -13.07 -16.82 -9.91
C THR A 162 -11.85 -17.49 -9.28
N ARG A 163 -12.04 -18.68 -8.71
CA ARG A 163 -10.94 -19.53 -8.24
C ARG A 163 -9.94 -19.80 -9.36
N GLU A 164 -10.43 -20.19 -10.52
CA GLU A 164 -9.62 -20.56 -11.70
C GLU A 164 -8.78 -19.38 -12.17
N TRP A 165 -9.38 -18.20 -12.23
CA TRP A 165 -8.65 -16.96 -12.56
C TRP A 165 -7.52 -16.69 -11.54
N TYR A 166 -7.82 -16.83 -10.24
CA TYR A 166 -6.81 -16.63 -9.19
C TYR A 166 -5.66 -17.63 -9.32
N MET A 167 -5.98 -18.93 -9.54
CA MET A 167 -4.96 -19.97 -9.70
C MET A 167 -4.09 -19.78 -10.95
N ALA A 168 -4.61 -19.13 -11.98
CA ALA A 168 -3.82 -18.77 -13.17
C ALA A 168 -2.95 -17.53 -12.96
N LYS A 169 -3.30 -16.68 -11.96
CA LYS A 169 -2.56 -15.44 -11.64
C LYS A 169 -1.31 -15.72 -10.78
N ILE A 170 -1.36 -16.74 -9.92
CA ILE A 170 -0.25 -17.12 -9.03
C ILE A 170 0.67 -18.17 -9.64
#